data_8ce22a1df2c03fe7acf1fe8ae288623c
#
_entry.id   8ce22a1df2c03fe7acf1fe8ae288623c
#
_cell.length_a   1.000
_cell.length_b   1.000
_cell.length_c   1.000
_cell.angle_alpha   90.00
_cell.angle_beta   90.00
_cell.angle_gamma   90.00
#
_symmetry.space_group_name_H-M   'P 1'
#
loop_
_entity.id
_entity.type
_entity.pdbx_description
1 polymer ?
#
loop_
_entity_poly.entity_id
_entity_poly.type
_entity_poly.pdbx_seq_one_letter_code
_entity_poly.pdbx_strand_id
1 'polypeptide(L)'
;PTAYGLFSDFFNVPFPDPKKTKFTFIDLFAGMGGFRLAMQAQGGKCVFSSEWNKYAQKTYLANFGEMPFGDITKEITKSYIPRNFDVLCAGFSCQPFSIAGVSKKKSLGRETGFKDKTQGTLFFDVADIISRHRSKAFFLENVKNLMSHDKGNTFKVIKGTLEELRYSLHYLVMDGQTYVPQHRERIMIVGFDQDVFHGKEQFAFPEQKQSTQSIKEILDPDIDGKYTLSDKLWSYLQNYAEKHRAKGNGFGFGMVDLNGISRTLSARYYK
;
A
#
# COMPACT_ATOMS: atom_id res chain seq x y z
N PRO A 1 1.74 -8.44 27.83
CA PRO A 1 1.35 -7.04 27.87
C PRO A 1 2.54 -6.23 27.46
N THR A 2 2.51 -5.67 26.25
CA THR A 2 3.53 -4.72 25.81
C THR A 2 3.34 -3.44 26.62
N ALA A 3 4.43 -2.76 27.01
CA ALA A 3 4.37 -1.50 27.77
C ALA A 3 3.49 -0.43 27.13
N TYR A 4 3.17 -0.56 25.85
CA TYR A 4 2.30 0.31 25.07
C TYR A 4 0.80 0.14 25.37
N GLY A 5 0.35 -1.04 25.78
CA GLY A 5 -1.06 -1.26 26.16
C GLY A 5 -1.47 -0.56 27.45
N LEU A 6 -0.52 -0.12 28.27
CA LEU A 6 -0.79 0.63 29.50
C LEU A 6 -0.99 2.13 29.27
N PHE A 7 -0.60 2.66 28.10
CA PHE A 7 -0.72 4.08 27.77
C PHE A 7 -1.89 4.41 26.84
N SER A 8 -2.51 3.43 26.20
CA SER A 8 -3.66 3.65 25.30
C SER A 8 -4.88 4.25 26.00
N ASP A 9 -5.03 3.99 27.30
CA ASP A 9 -6.14 4.54 28.11
C ASP A 9 -5.96 6.01 28.49
N PHE A 10 -4.74 6.55 28.34
CA PHE A 10 -4.44 7.95 28.67
C PHE A 10 -4.48 8.88 27.46
N PHE A 11 -4.39 8.37 26.22
CA PHE A 11 -4.51 9.15 25.00
C PHE A 11 -5.83 8.79 24.31
N ASN A 12 -6.62 9.79 23.99
CA ASN A 12 -7.80 9.60 23.14
C ASN A 12 -7.34 9.24 21.73
N VAL A 13 -7.09 7.96 21.52
CA VAL A 13 -6.59 7.41 20.25
C VAL A 13 -7.75 7.40 19.25
N PRO A 14 -7.65 8.09 18.09
CA PRO A 14 -8.74 8.17 17.12
C PRO A 14 -9.22 6.81 16.63
N PHE A 15 -8.30 5.86 16.46
CA PHE A 15 -8.60 4.52 15.93
C PHE A 15 -8.03 3.45 16.85
N PRO A 16 -8.68 3.15 17.99
CA PRO A 16 -8.22 2.13 18.94
C PRO A 16 -8.38 0.71 18.37
N ASP A 17 -7.64 -0.22 18.92
CA ASP A 17 -7.81 -1.65 18.61
C ASP A 17 -9.25 -2.13 18.87
N PRO A 18 -9.74 -3.14 18.12
CA PRO A 18 -11.07 -3.68 18.32
C PRO A 18 -11.22 -4.31 19.71
N LYS A 19 -12.35 -4.05 20.40
CA LYS A 19 -12.65 -4.63 21.72
C LYS A 19 -12.63 -6.17 21.72
N LYS A 20 -12.99 -6.79 20.58
CA LYS A 20 -12.96 -8.25 20.39
C LYS A 20 -12.13 -8.56 19.14
N THR A 21 -10.99 -9.19 19.35
CA THR A 21 -10.10 -9.65 18.28
C THR A 21 -10.66 -10.89 17.62
N LYS A 22 -10.82 -10.85 16.30
CA LYS A 22 -11.21 -12.00 15.46
C LYS A 22 -10.01 -12.68 14.82
N PHE A 23 -9.00 -11.89 14.44
CA PHE A 23 -7.75 -12.34 13.84
C PHE A 23 -6.63 -11.33 14.12
N THR A 24 -5.40 -11.74 13.90
CA THR A 24 -4.22 -10.88 14.04
C THR A 24 -3.59 -10.60 12.69
N PHE A 25 -2.98 -9.42 12.54
CA PHE A 25 -2.28 -9.07 11.31
C PHE A 25 -1.03 -8.23 11.55
N ILE A 26 -0.16 -8.21 10.56
CA ILE A 26 0.96 -7.27 10.48
C ILE A 26 0.76 -6.31 9.30
N ASP A 27 1.26 -5.07 9.43
CA ASP A 27 1.14 -4.00 8.44
C ASP A 27 2.53 -3.52 8.02
N LEU A 28 2.98 -3.92 6.84
CA LEU A 28 4.29 -3.57 6.28
C LEU A 28 4.15 -2.40 5.31
N PHE A 29 5.11 -1.46 5.36
CA PHE A 29 5.03 -0.19 4.63
C PHE A 29 3.76 0.57 5.00
N ALA A 30 3.48 0.61 6.30
CA ALA A 30 2.18 0.96 6.87
C ALA A 30 1.69 2.37 6.51
N GLY A 31 2.59 3.28 6.11
CA GLY A 31 2.23 4.64 5.76
C GLY A 31 1.49 5.35 6.90
N MET A 32 0.29 5.82 6.62
CA MET A 32 -0.59 6.43 7.61
C MET A 32 -1.56 5.43 8.28
N GLY A 33 -1.49 4.14 7.91
CA GLY A 33 -2.29 3.07 8.50
C GLY A 33 -3.56 2.70 7.72
N GLY A 34 -3.56 2.82 6.41
CA GLY A 34 -4.73 2.48 5.58
C GLY A 34 -5.16 1.01 5.72
N PHE A 35 -4.22 0.08 5.65
CA PHE A 35 -4.49 -1.34 5.92
C PHE A 35 -4.94 -1.57 7.36
N ARG A 36 -4.31 -0.90 8.32
CA ARG A 36 -4.71 -1.03 9.73
C ARG A 36 -6.16 -0.63 9.94
N LEU A 37 -6.60 0.50 9.42
CA LEU A 37 -8.00 0.93 9.48
C LEU A 37 -8.95 -0.12 8.91
N ALA A 38 -8.65 -0.63 7.72
CA ALA A 38 -9.48 -1.63 7.06
C ALA A 38 -9.57 -2.94 7.85
N MET A 39 -8.44 -3.44 8.36
CA MET A 39 -8.39 -4.69 9.12
C MET A 39 -9.03 -4.56 10.51
N GLN A 40 -8.82 -3.44 11.22
CA GLN A 40 -9.47 -3.17 12.50
C GLN A 40 -10.99 -3.09 12.37
N ALA A 41 -11.50 -2.48 11.29
CA ALA A 41 -12.95 -2.45 11.01
C ALA A 41 -13.57 -3.86 10.88
N GLN A 42 -12.78 -4.87 10.50
CA GLN A 42 -13.21 -6.27 10.44
C GLN A 42 -12.93 -7.07 11.74
N GLY A 43 -12.40 -6.42 12.75
CA GLY A 43 -12.04 -7.04 14.03
C GLY A 43 -10.61 -7.59 14.09
N GLY A 44 -9.74 -7.18 13.17
CA GLY A 44 -8.32 -7.51 13.18
C GLY A 44 -7.54 -6.70 14.21
N LYS A 45 -6.62 -7.34 14.94
CA LYS A 45 -5.65 -6.67 15.80
C LYS A 45 -4.29 -6.60 15.14
N CYS A 46 -3.73 -5.39 15.01
CA CYS A 46 -2.37 -5.21 14.54
C CYS A 46 -1.37 -5.68 15.62
N VAL A 47 -0.49 -6.59 15.28
CA VAL A 47 0.52 -7.13 16.21
C VAL A 47 1.95 -6.71 15.84
N PHE A 48 2.13 -6.13 14.67
CA PHE A 48 3.37 -5.53 14.21
C PHE A 48 3.09 -4.58 13.05
N SER A 49 3.77 -3.44 13.02
CA SER A 49 3.75 -2.53 11.87
C SER A 49 5.15 -2.01 11.59
N SER A 50 5.46 -1.74 10.32
CA SER A 50 6.72 -1.12 9.92
C SER A 50 6.52 0.00 8.91
N GLU A 51 7.23 1.12 9.12
CA GLU A 51 7.27 2.26 8.23
C GLU A 51 8.59 3.00 8.45
N TRP A 52 9.29 3.35 7.38
CA TRP A 52 10.60 4.02 7.48
C TRP A 52 10.50 5.55 7.42
N ASN A 53 9.43 6.06 6.82
CA ASN A 53 9.22 7.50 6.66
C ASN A 53 8.78 8.14 7.97
N LYS A 54 9.62 9.02 8.52
CA LYS A 54 9.38 9.68 9.82
C LYS A 54 8.09 10.51 9.87
N TYR A 55 7.63 11.07 8.76
CA TYR A 55 6.37 11.83 8.72
C TYR A 55 5.16 10.90 8.73
N ALA A 56 5.22 9.81 7.97
CA ALA A 56 4.20 8.78 8.00
C ALA A 56 4.10 8.13 9.40
N GLN A 57 5.24 7.82 10.03
CA GLN A 57 5.29 7.31 11.41
C GLN A 57 4.59 8.24 12.41
N LYS A 58 4.79 9.57 12.29
CA LYS A 58 4.11 10.55 13.16
C LYS A 58 2.59 10.52 12.99
N THR A 59 2.13 10.43 11.74
CA THR A 59 0.69 10.33 11.46
C THR A 59 0.13 9.01 11.97
N TYR A 60 0.85 7.91 11.77
CA TYR A 60 0.47 6.59 12.28
C TYR A 60 0.36 6.59 13.81
N LEU A 61 1.36 7.17 14.50
CA LEU A 61 1.32 7.32 15.96
C LEU A 61 0.12 8.15 16.42
N ALA A 62 -0.18 9.26 15.74
CA ALA A 62 -1.35 10.09 16.06
C ALA A 62 -2.67 9.32 15.86
N ASN A 63 -2.75 8.47 14.85
CA ASN A 63 -3.95 7.69 14.55
C ASN A 63 -4.18 6.53 15.52
N PHE A 64 -3.12 5.82 15.91
CA PHE A 64 -3.23 4.51 16.58
C PHE A 64 -2.56 4.45 17.95
N GLY A 65 -1.86 5.50 18.38
CA GLY A 65 -1.12 5.51 19.65
C GLY A 65 0.14 4.65 19.67
N GLU A 66 0.53 4.08 18.53
CA GLU A 66 1.68 3.19 18.39
C GLU A 66 2.65 3.71 17.33
N MET A 67 3.95 3.64 17.62
CA MET A 67 5.01 3.96 16.66
C MET A 67 5.33 2.71 15.83
N PRO A 68 5.23 2.75 14.48
CA PRO A 68 5.69 1.65 13.65
C PRO A 68 7.18 1.39 13.83
N PHE A 69 7.61 0.14 13.74
CA PHE A 69 9.02 -0.20 13.59
C PHE A 69 9.59 0.44 12.32
N GLY A 70 10.90 0.53 12.24
CA GLY A 70 11.58 1.23 11.15
C GLY A 70 11.56 0.48 9.81
N ASP A 71 12.70 0.54 9.12
CA ASP A 71 12.91 -0.04 7.80
C ASP A 71 12.83 -1.58 7.82
N ILE A 72 11.82 -2.14 7.14
CA ILE A 72 11.59 -3.59 7.08
C ILE A 72 12.67 -4.36 6.31
N THR A 73 13.52 -3.70 5.54
CA THR A 73 14.65 -4.36 4.86
C THR A 73 15.76 -4.76 5.83
N LYS A 74 15.71 -4.26 7.07
CA LYS A 74 16.70 -4.55 8.10
C LYS A 74 16.33 -5.81 8.88
N GLU A 75 17.27 -6.76 9.00
CA GLU A 75 17.03 -8.01 9.73
C GLU A 75 16.65 -7.76 11.20
N ILE A 76 17.21 -6.70 11.82
CA ILE A 76 16.80 -6.33 13.17
C ILE A 76 15.32 -5.93 13.24
N THR A 77 14.78 -5.23 12.24
CA THR A 77 13.35 -4.91 12.20
C THR A 77 12.52 -6.17 12.00
N LYS A 78 12.93 -7.07 11.09
CA LYS A 78 12.26 -8.35 10.87
C LYS A 78 12.25 -9.25 12.11
N SER A 79 13.27 -9.16 12.97
CA SER A 79 13.36 -9.98 14.19
C SER A 79 12.29 -9.65 15.24
N TYR A 80 11.64 -8.48 15.15
CA TYR A 80 10.52 -8.09 16.03
C TYR A 80 9.17 -8.61 15.53
N ILE A 81 9.08 -9.18 14.32
CA ILE A 81 7.84 -9.75 13.81
C ILE A 81 7.44 -10.95 14.69
N PRO A 82 6.21 -10.99 15.23
CA PRO A 82 5.73 -12.13 16.00
C PRO A 82 5.78 -13.42 15.18
N ARG A 83 6.03 -14.54 15.85
CA ARG A 83 6.09 -15.85 15.17
C ARG A 83 4.80 -16.22 14.47
N ASN A 84 3.66 -15.88 15.06
CA ASN A 84 2.33 -16.25 14.58
C ASN A 84 1.45 -15.01 14.42
N PHE A 85 0.87 -14.87 13.26
CA PHE A 85 -0.21 -13.93 12.93
C PHE A 85 -1.00 -14.49 11.76
N ASP A 86 -2.24 -14.04 11.59
CA ASP A 86 -3.13 -14.63 10.59
C ASP A 86 -2.95 -14.01 9.20
N VAL A 87 -2.78 -12.67 9.11
CA VAL A 87 -2.75 -11.94 7.83
C VAL A 87 -1.53 -11.04 7.75
N LEU A 88 -0.85 -11.05 6.59
CA LEU A 88 0.19 -10.07 6.25
C LEU A 88 -0.40 -9.03 5.29
N CYS A 89 -0.35 -7.75 5.66
CA CYS A 89 -0.70 -6.62 4.80
C CYS A 89 0.56 -5.88 4.36
N ALA A 90 0.65 -5.53 3.06
CA ALA A 90 1.78 -4.76 2.55
C ALA A 90 1.43 -3.93 1.31
N GLY A 91 1.61 -2.61 1.39
CA GLY A 91 1.56 -1.68 0.25
C GLY A 91 2.97 -1.29 -0.18
N PHE A 92 3.68 -2.18 -0.85
CA PHE A 92 5.07 -1.95 -1.23
C PHE A 92 5.19 -1.09 -2.50
N SER A 93 6.23 -0.24 -2.59
CA SER A 93 6.47 0.59 -3.77
C SER A 93 6.99 -0.25 -4.95
N CYS A 94 6.50 0.10 -6.17
CA CYS A 94 7.02 -0.47 -7.42
C CYS A 94 8.41 0.11 -7.69
N GLN A 95 9.45 -0.53 -7.20
CA GLN A 95 10.81 -0.24 -7.62
C GLN A 95 11.16 -1.12 -8.83
N PRO A 96 11.91 -0.60 -9.83
CA PRO A 96 12.27 -1.39 -10.98
C PRO A 96 13.08 -2.61 -10.57
N PHE A 97 12.58 -3.78 -10.92
CA PHE A 97 13.33 -5.02 -10.81
C PHE A 97 14.50 -4.98 -11.79
N SER A 98 15.70 -5.25 -11.35
CA SER A 98 16.78 -5.62 -12.25
C SER A 98 16.58 -7.06 -12.73
N ILE A 99 15.62 -7.26 -13.64
CA ILE A 99 15.27 -8.59 -14.17
C ILE A 99 16.44 -9.24 -14.91
N ALA A 100 17.39 -8.45 -15.39
CA ALA A 100 18.62 -8.95 -15.99
C ALA A 100 19.39 -9.92 -15.06
N GLY A 101 19.33 -9.73 -13.74
CA GLY A 101 19.91 -10.64 -12.74
C GLY A 101 19.15 -11.95 -12.62
N VAL A 102 17.81 -11.93 -12.64
CA VAL A 102 16.96 -13.12 -12.49
C VAL A 102 17.06 -14.03 -13.72
N SER A 103 16.93 -13.47 -14.92
CA SER A 103 16.98 -14.23 -16.17
C SER A 103 18.36 -14.85 -16.42
N LYS A 104 19.44 -14.12 -16.14
CA LYS A 104 20.82 -14.61 -16.34
C LYS A 104 21.18 -15.75 -15.37
N LYS A 105 20.63 -15.78 -14.18
CA LYS A 105 20.85 -16.85 -13.20
C LYS A 105 20.06 -18.11 -13.53
N LYS A 106 18.83 -17.96 -14.01
CA LYS A 106 18.01 -19.09 -14.47
C LYS A 106 18.66 -19.81 -15.65
N SER A 107 19.29 -19.08 -16.58
CA SER A 107 20.03 -19.66 -17.71
C SER A 107 21.34 -20.35 -17.31
N LEU A 108 21.89 -20.05 -16.12
CA LEU A 108 23.14 -20.63 -15.60
C LEU A 108 22.93 -21.77 -14.60
N GLY A 109 21.66 -22.26 -14.42
CA GLY A 109 21.36 -23.36 -13.51
C GLY A 109 21.64 -23.08 -12.03
N ARG A 110 21.83 -21.79 -11.66
CA ARG A 110 22.02 -21.39 -10.27
C ARG A 110 20.67 -21.24 -9.58
N GLU A 111 20.64 -21.45 -8.26
CA GLU A 111 19.43 -21.25 -7.46
C GLU A 111 18.83 -19.87 -7.77
N THR A 112 17.69 -19.88 -8.46
CA THR A 112 16.91 -18.72 -8.78
C THR A 112 15.71 -18.73 -7.85
N GLY A 113 15.30 -17.59 -7.39
CA GLY A 113 14.15 -17.46 -6.54
C GLY A 113 14.52 -16.81 -5.21
N PHE A 114 13.74 -17.12 -4.23
CA PHE A 114 13.64 -16.54 -2.92
C PHE A 114 14.97 -16.38 -2.12
N LYS A 115 15.96 -17.26 -2.31
CA LYS A 115 17.22 -17.24 -1.55
C LYS A 115 18.28 -16.26 -2.09
N ASP A 116 18.03 -15.59 -3.21
CA ASP A 116 19.03 -14.69 -3.79
C ASP A 116 18.99 -13.30 -3.16
N LYS A 117 19.82 -13.06 -2.16
CA LYS A 117 20.01 -11.79 -1.45
C LYS A 117 20.39 -10.60 -2.33
N THR A 118 20.69 -10.80 -3.62
CA THR A 118 21.10 -9.70 -4.53
C THR A 118 19.93 -9.03 -5.24
N GLN A 119 18.70 -9.43 -5.00
CA GLN A 119 17.54 -8.90 -5.72
C GLN A 119 16.96 -7.59 -5.17
N GLY A 120 17.38 -7.14 -3.99
CA GLY A 120 17.27 -5.75 -3.49
C GLY A 120 15.94 -5.00 -3.69
N THR A 121 14.83 -5.68 -3.88
CA THR A 121 13.53 -5.05 -4.04
C THR A 121 12.64 -5.37 -2.85
N LEU A 122 11.83 -4.40 -2.44
CA LEU A 122 10.92 -4.51 -1.29
C LEU A 122 9.96 -5.70 -1.39
N PHE A 123 9.62 -6.14 -2.61
CA PHE A 123 8.81 -7.35 -2.80
C PHE A 123 9.49 -8.61 -2.25
N PHE A 124 10.80 -8.75 -2.43
CA PHE A 124 11.50 -9.94 -1.93
C PHE A 124 11.64 -9.94 -0.41
N ASP A 125 11.65 -8.77 0.24
CA ASP A 125 11.54 -8.68 1.69
C ASP A 125 10.16 -9.16 2.16
N VAL A 126 9.08 -8.79 1.45
CA VAL A 126 7.73 -9.29 1.72
C VAL A 126 7.64 -10.80 1.54
N ALA A 127 8.16 -11.32 0.43
CA ALA A 127 8.18 -12.76 0.13
C ALA A 127 9.00 -13.56 1.16
N ASP A 128 10.14 -13.00 1.64
CA ASP A 128 10.93 -13.58 2.71
C ASP A 128 10.13 -13.70 4.02
N ILE A 129 9.41 -12.66 4.39
CA ILE A 129 8.57 -12.66 5.58
C ILE A 129 7.42 -13.66 5.43
N ILE A 130 6.74 -13.72 4.27
CA ILE A 130 5.71 -14.72 3.99
C ILE A 130 6.27 -16.15 4.14
N SER A 131 7.45 -16.42 3.60
CA SER A 131 8.10 -17.73 3.71
C SER A 131 8.44 -18.13 5.15
N ARG A 132 9.00 -17.19 5.92
CA ARG A 132 9.44 -17.46 7.29
C ARG A 132 8.27 -17.66 8.25
N HIS A 133 7.20 -16.90 8.10
CA HIS A 133 6.09 -16.86 9.06
C HIS A 133 4.87 -17.64 8.63
N ARG A 134 4.70 -17.95 7.34
CA ARG A 134 3.59 -18.74 6.82
C ARG A 134 2.23 -18.23 7.32
N SER A 135 1.98 -16.92 7.13
CA SER A 135 0.67 -16.35 7.46
C SER A 135 -0.44 -17.08 6.67
N LYS A 136 -1.60 -17.27 7.31
CA LYS A 136 -2.75 -17.94 6.67
C LYS A 136 -3.16 -17.26 5.37
N ALA A 137 -3.09 -15.93 5.35
CA ALA A 137 -3.37 -15.13 4.16
C ALA A 137 -2.45 -13.92 4.10
N PHE A 138 -2.36 -13.31 2.93
CA PHE A 138 -1.77 -11.98 2.77
C PHE A 138 -2.64 -11.10 1.87
N PHE A 139 -2.50 -9.79 2.06
CA PHE A 139 -3.12 -8.77 1.24
C PHE A 139 -2.07 -7.76 0.80
N LEU A 140 -1.73 -7.76 -0.48
CA LEU A 140 -0.73 -6.89 -1.06
C LEU A 140 -1.38 -5.84 -1.97
N GLU A 141 -0.84 -4.62 -1.95
CA GLU A 141 -1.29 -3.51 -2.82
C GLU A 141 -0.12 -2.96 -3.62
N ASN A 142 -0.40 -2.57 -4.85
CA ASN A 142 0.55 -1.83 -5.67
C ASN A 142 -0.18 -0.97 -6.72
N VAL A 143 0.56 -0.13 -7.43
CA VAL A 143 0.01 0.64 -8.56
C VAL A 143 -0.40 -0.30 -9.71
N LYS A 144 -1.47 0.05 -10.45
CA LYS A 144 -1.94 -0.71 -11.62
C LYS A 144 -0.82 -1.05 -12.61
N ASN A 145 0.11 -0.11 -12.81
CA ASN A 145 1.21 -0.29 -13.75
C ASN A 145 2.14 -1.47 -13.42
N LEU A 146 2.06 -2.05 -12.22
CA LEU A 146 2.80 -3.27 -11.88
C LEU A 146 2.51 -4.40 -12.88
N MET A 147 1.27 -4.51 -13.35
CA MET A 147 0.87 -5.56 -14.30
C MET A 147 1.52 -5.40 -15.68
N SER A 148 1.75 -4.17 -16.14
CA SER A 148 2.34 -3.88 -17.45
C SER A 148 3.83 -3.56 -17.38
N HIS A 149 4.39 -3.38 -16.20
CA HIS A 149 5.79 -3.04 -15.99
C HIS A 149 6.69 -4.11 -16.61
N ASP A 150 7.70 -3.66 -17.37
CA ASP A 150 8.61 -4.52 -18.13
C ASP A 150 7.86 -5.58 -18.96
N LYS A 151 6.90 -5.14 -19.77
CA LYS A 151 6.08 -6.00 -20.64
C LYS A 151 5.36 -7.12 -19.86
N GLY A 152 5.04 -6.89 -18.59
CA GLY A 152 4.39 -7.85 -17.69
C GLY A 152 5.34 -8.83 -16.98
N ASN A 153 6.64 -8.75 -17.22
CA ASN A 153 7.61 -9.68 -16.60
C ASN A 153 7.68 -9.49 -15.09
N THR A 154 7.59 -8.25 -14.61
CA THR A 154 7.59 -7.95 -13.16
C THR A 154 6.46 -8.68 -12.45
N PHE A 155 5.24 -8.58 -12.96
CA PHE A 155 4.10 -9.26 -12.35
C PHE A 155 4.20 -10.78 -12.44
N LYS A 156 4.74 -11.33 -13.54
CA LYS A 156 5.00 -12.78 -13.67
C LYS A 156 5.97 -13.28 -12.60
N VAL A 157 7.03 -12.52 -12.28
CA VAL A 157 7.98 -12.88 -11.22
C VAL A 157 7.28 -12.85 -9.86
N ILE A 158 6.52 -11.80 -9.54
CA ILE A 158 5.77 -11.71 -8.28
C ILE A 158 4.83 -12.89 -8.14
N LYS A 159 4.00 -13.13 -9.16
CA LYS A 159 3.05 -14.24 -9.17
C LYS A 159 3.74 -15.59 -8.98
N GLY A 160 4.75 -15.89 -9.79
CA GLY A 160 5.49 -17.14 -9.71
C GLY A 160 6.15 -17.37 -8.35
N THR A 161 6.76 -16.32 -7.76
CA THR A 161 7.36 -16.41 -6.42
C THR A 161 6.32 -16.76 -5.35
N LEU A 162 5.14 -16.13 -5.38
CA LEU A 162 4.08 -16.39 -4.40
C LEU A 162 3.43 -17.76 -4.60
N GLU A 163 3.31 -18.25 -5.84
CA GLU A 163 2.86 -19.60 -6.16
C GLU A 163 3.88 -20.66 -5.73
N GLU A 164 5.18 -20.40 -5.91
CA GLU A 164 6.27 -21.28 -5.40
C GLU A 164 6.24 -21.38 -3.87
N LEU A 165 5.79 -20.33 -3.18
CA LEU A 165 5.54 -20.35 -1.73
C LEU A 165 4.25 -21.08 -1.35
N ARG A 166 3.54 -21.70 -2.30
CA ARG A 166 2.33 -22.50 -2.12
C ARG A 166 1.14 -21.68 -1.61
N TYR A 167 0.97 -20.46 -2.17
CA TYR A 167 -0.25 -19.67 -1.97
C TYR A 167 -1.13 -19.73 -3.22
N SER A 168 -2.44 -19.91 -3.03
CA SER A 168 -3.42 -19.65 -4.07
C SER A 168 -3.63 -18.14 -4.18
N LEU A 169 -3.67 -17.62 -5.42
CA LEU A 169 -3.65 -16.17 -5.67
C LEU A 169 -4.92 -15.69 -6.35
N HIS A 170 -5.46 -14.62 -5.80
CA HIS A 170 -6.53 -13.81 -6.38
C HIS A 170 -6.01 -12.39 -6.59
N TYR A 171 -6.20 -11.82 -7.77
CA TYR A 171 -5.77 -10.45 -8.03
C TYR A 171 -6.75 -9.72 -8.94
N LEU A 172 -6.94 -8.43 -8.66
CA LEU A 172 -7.84 -7.56 -9.40
C LEU A 172 -7.34 -6.12 -9.34
N VAL A 173 -7.47 -5.38 -10.44
CA VAL A 173 -7.29 -3.92 -10.41
C VAL A 173 -8.60 -3.30 -9.94
N MET A 174 -8.53 -2.60 -8.82
CA MET A 174 -9.64 -1.87 -8.23
C MET A 174 -9.42 -0.36 -8.37
N ASP A 175 -10.51 0.37 -8.58
CA ASP A 175 -10.47 1.82 -8.66
C ASP A 175 -11.14 2.44 -7.43
N GLY A 176 -10.42 3.38 -6.81
CA GLY A 176 -10.92 4.13 -5.65
C GLY A 176 -12.21 4.90 -5.92
N GLN A 177 -12.49 5.27 -7.19
CA GLN A 177 -13.73 5.96 -7.58
C GLN A 177 -15.01 5.19 -7.22
N THR A 178 -14.89 3.90 -6.94
CA THR A 178 -16.00 3.07 -6.45
C THR A 178 -16.45 3.48 -5.03
N TYR A 179 -15.55 4.07 -4.24
CA TYR A 179 -15.74 4.34 -2.82
C TYR A 179 -15.61 5.81 -2.44
N VAL A 180 -14.79 6.54 -3.19
CA VAL A 180 -14.47 7.96 -2.93
C VAL A 180 -14.40 8.73 -4.25
N PRO A 181 -14.57 10.07 -4.26
CA PRO A 181 -14.55 10.83 -5.51
C PRO A 181 -13.11 11.03 -6.03
N GLN A 182 -12.38 9.92 -6.17
CA GLN A 182 -11.02 9.91 -6.72
C GLN A 182 -10.77 8.71 -7.62
N HIS A 183 -10.37 8.96 -8.84
CA HIS A 183 -9.82 7.94 -9.74
C HIS A 183 -8.45 7.50 -9.25
N ARG A 184 -8.35 6.29 -8.68
CA ARG A 184 -7.12 5.74 -8.09
C ARG A 184 -7.06 4.23 -8.29
N GLU A 185 -6.52 3.80 -9.42
CA GLU A 185 -6.39 2.37 -9.73
C GLU A 185 -5.22 1.72 -9.01
N ARG A 186 -5.51 0.60 -8.34
CA ARG A 186 -4.53 -0.22 -7.62
C ARG A 186 -4.75 -1.69 -7.91
N ILE A 187 -3.68 -2.43 -8.13
CA ILE A 187 -3.76 -3.89 -8.10
C ILE A 187 -3.80 -4.35 -6.66
N MET A 188 -4.79 -5.16 -6.33
CA MET A 188 -4.90 -5.90 -5.08
C MET A 188 -4.55 -7.34 -5.35
N ILE A 189 -3.64 -7.92 -4.54
CA ILE A 189 -3.21 -9.31 -4.64
C ILE A 189 -3.48 -9.95 -3.29
N VAL A 190 -4.36 -10.95 -3.27
CA VAL A 190 -4.72 -11.71 -2.06
C VAL A 190 -4.23 -13.13 -2.25
N GLY A 191 -3.55 -13.65 -1.25
CA GLY A 191 -3.07 -15.03 -1.25
C GLY A 191 -3.52 -15.80 -0.01
N PHE A 192 -3.83 -17.07 -0.21
CA PHE A 192 -4.22 -17.99 0.85
C PHE A 192 -3.25 -19.17 0.88
N ASP A 193 -2.76 -19.51 2.07
CA ASP A 193 -1.85 -20.62 2.28
C ASP A 193 -2.54 -21.95 1.93
N GLN A 194 -2.02 -22.65 0.92
CA GLN A 194 -2.60 -23.93 0.45
C GLN A 194 -2.51 -25.03 1.50
N ASP A 195 -1.56 -24.96 2.44
CA ASP A 195 -1.44 -25.95 3.52
C ASP A 195 -2.51 -25.72 4.60
N VAL A 196 -3.14 -24.53 4.65
CA VAL A 196 -4.25 -24.21 5.56
C VAL A 196 -5.61 -24.37 4.88
N PHE A 197 -5.75 -23.84 3.67
CA PHE A 197 -7.05 -23.77 2.99
C PHE A 197 -7.31 -24.90 2.02
N HIS A 198 -6.25 -25.59 1.55
CA HIS A 198 -6.32 -26.72 0.60
C HIS A 198 -7.11 -26.39 -0.68
N GLY A 199 -7.05 -25.14 -1.17
CA GLY A 199 -7.81 -24.67 -2.33
C GLY A 199 -9.31 -24.57 -2.09
N LYS A 200 -9.78 -24.53 -0.83
CA LYS A 200 -11.19 -24.43 -0.44
C LYS A 200 -11.56 -23.04 0.08
N GLU A 201 -10.67 -22.07 -0.06
CA GLU A 201 -10.98 -20.69 0.27
C GLU A 201 -12.15 -20.17 -0.59
N GLN A 202 -13.12 -19.56 0.08
CA GLN A 202 -14.22 -18.88 -0.58
C GLN A 202 -13.91 -17.38 -0.60
N PHE A 203 -13.26 -16.93 -1.66
CA PHE A 203 -12.89 -15.53 -1.82
C PHE A 203 -13.36 -15.00 -3.19
N ALA A 204 -13.98 -13.85 -3.17
CA ALA A 204 -14.26 -13.06 -4.36
C ALA A 204 -14.05 -11.57 -4.04
N PHE A 205 -13.50 -10.83 -5.01
CA PHE A 205 -13.45 -9.38 -4.89
C PHE A 205 -14.88 -8.82 -4.95
N PRO A 206 -15.17 -7.72 -4.21
CA PRO A 206 -16.46 -7.08 -4.27
C PRO A 206 -16.69 -6.48 -5.66
N GLU A 207 -17.95 -6.43 -6.07
CA GLU A 207 -18.37 -5.75 -7.29
C GLU A 207 -18.01 -4.25 -7.19
N GLN A 208 -17.34 -3.73 -8.21
CA GLN A 208 -16.99 -2.31 -8.28
C GLN A 208 -18.18 -1.52 -8.84
N LYS A 209 -18.91 -0.84 -7.96
CA LYS A 209 -20.01 0.05 -8.32
C LYS A 209 -19.48 1.48 -8.40
N GLN A 210 -19.97 2.24 -9.37
CA GLN A 210 -19.61 3.65 -9.46
C GLN A 210 -20.16 4.42 -8.25
N SER A 211 -19.29 5.16 -7.55
CA SER A 211 -19.74 6.06 -6.49
C SER A 211 -20.51 7.24 -7.09
N THR A 212 -21.49 7.72 -6.36
CA THR A 212 -22.23 8.96 -6.70
C THR A 212 -21.64 10.19 -6.04
N GLN A 213 -20.61 10.02 -5.20
CA GLN A 213 -19.96 11.15 -4.48
C GLN A 213 -19.16 12.02 -5.45
N SER A 214 -19.25 13.33 -5.22
CA SER A 214 -18.49 14.36 -5.94
C SER A 214 -17.42 15.00 -5.06
N ILE A 215 -16.45 15.68 -5.67
CA ILE A 215 -15.43 16.45 -4.95
C ILE A 215 -16.06 17.50 -4.06
N LYS A 216 -17.12 18.17 -4.52
CA LYS A 216 -17.83 19.21 -3.77
C LYS A 216 -18.30 18.74 -2.40
N GLU A 217 -18.67 17.47 -2.26
CA GLU A 217 -19.21 16.91 -1.01
C GLU A 217 -18.14 16.66 0.05
N ILE A 218 -16.87 16.62 -0.33
CA ILE A 218 -15.75 16.35 0.58
C ILE A 218 -14.85 17.56 0.82
N LEU A 219 -15.13 18.71 0.18
CA LEU A 219 -14.37 19.93 0.41
C LEU A 219 -14.75 20.57 1.74
N ASP A 220 -13.73 20.97 2.50
CA ASP A 220 -13.92 21.81 3.68
C ASP A 220 -14.46 23.19 3.27
N PRO A 221 -15.55 23.67 3.87
CA PRO A 221 -16.09 25.00 3.58
C PRO A 221 -15.20 26.13 4.09
N ASP A 222 -14.48 25.92 5.20
CA ASP A 222 -13.60 26.89 5.84
C ASP A 222 -12.13 26.46 5.68
N ILE A 223 -11.45 27.12 4.74
CA ILE A 223 -10.04 26.84 4.45
C ILE A 223 -9.18 28.01 4.94
N ASP A 224 -8.18 27.71 5.78
CA ASP A 224 -7.16 28.67 6.19
C ASP A 224 -6.45 29.24 4.94
N GLY A 225 -6.38 30.58 4.84
CA GLY A 225 -5.77 31.28 3.71
C GLY A 225 -4.33 30.87 3.38
N LYS A 226 -3.61 30.25 4.33
CA LYS A 226 -2.26 29.71 4.08
C LYS A 226 -2.24 28.58 3.03
N TYR A 227 -3.38 27.93 2.77
CA TYR A 227 -3.51 26.88 1.74
C TYR A 227 -3.94 27.46 0.39
N THR A 228 -4.27 28.73 0.33
CA THR A 228 -4.62 29.43 -0.92
C THR A 228 -3.35 29.95 -1.59
N LEU A 229 -3.20 29.67 -2.88
CA LEU A 229 -2.08 30.17 -3.65
C LEU A 229 -2.13 31.72 -3.73
N SER A 230 -0.97 32.37 -3.65
CA SER A 230 -0.90 33.80 -3.93
C SER A 230 -1.21 34.08 -5.41
N ASP A 231 -1.76 35.26 -5.71
CA ASP A 231 -2.06 35.67 -7.10
C ASP A 231 -0.82 35.60 -8.01
N LYS A 232 0.36 35.94 -7.47
CA LYS A 232 1.62 35.84 -8.18
C LYS A 232 1.94 34.38 -8.58
N LEU A 233 1.77 33.44 -7.65
CA LEU A 233 2.03 32.03 -7.93
C LEU A 233 0.97 31.45 -8.85
N TRP A 234 -0.29 31.84 -8.69
CA TRP A 234 -1.37 31.42 -9.57
C TRP A 234 -1.14 31.89 -11.01
N SER A 235 -0.81 33.16 -11.22
CA SER A 235 -0.48 33.71 -12.54
C SER A 235 0.73 33.01 -13.17
N TYR A 236 1.75 32.72 -12.38
CA TYR A 236 2.90 31.93 -12.85
C TYR A 236 2.49 30.54 -13.34
N LEU A 237 1.65 29.82 -12.60
CA LEU A 237 1.20 28.48 -12.98
C LEU A 237 0.35 28.50 -14.26
N GLN A 238 -0.51 29.53 -14.42
CA GLN A 238 -1.29 29.72 -15.65
C GLN A 238 -0.38 29.92 -16.86
N ASN A 239 0.54 30.87 -16.79
CA ASN A 239 1.51 31.14 -17.86
C ASN A 239 2.38 29.91 -18.18
N TYR A 240 2.79 29.16 -17.15
CA TYR A 240 3.55 27.92 -17.32
C TYR A 240 2.73 26.86 -18.07
N ALA A 241 1.48 26.65 -17.69
CA ALA A 241 0.61 25.69 -18.38
C ALA A 241 0.34 26.09 -19.82
N GLU A 242 0.12 27.38 -20.12
CA GLU A 242 -0.05 27.88 -21.49
C GLU A 242 1.20 27.66 -22.35
N LYS A 243 2.37 28.02 -21.82
CA LYS A 243 3.66 27.79 -22.52
C LYS A 243 3.87 26.31 -22.88
N HIS A 244 3.48 25.39 -22.02
CA HIS A 244 3.61 23.97 -22.29
C HIS A 244 2.54 23.44 -23.25
N ARG A 245 1.32 23.97 -23.17
CA ARG A 245 0.25 23.65 -24.12
C ARG A 245 0.61 24.08 -25.55
N ALA A 246 1.18 25.27 -25.69
CA ALA A 246 1.67 25.78 -26.99
C ALA A 246 2.79 24.92 -27.58
N LYS A 247 3.54 24.17 -26.75
CA LYS A 247 4.57 23.22 -27.18
C LYS A 247 4.05 21.81 -27.46
N GLY A 248 2.74 21.58 -27.36
CA GLY A 248 2.12 20.27 -27.54
C GLY A 248 2.36 19.27 -26.42
N ASN A 249 2.83 19.71 -25.25
CA ASN A 249 2.99 18.85 -24.07
C ASN A 249 2.03 19.23 -22.96
N GLY A 250 1.65 18.24 -22.13
CA GLY A 250 0.63 18.35 -21.10
C GLY A 250 1.13 18.75 -19.71
N PHE A 251 2.26 19.46 -19.62
CA PHE A 251 2.74 19.94 -18.34
C PHE A 251 1.93 21.14 -17.83
N GLY A 252 1.64 21.15 -16.52
CA GLY A 252 0.91 22.21 -15.86
C GLY A 252 -0.05 21.66 -14.81
N PHE A 253 -0.98 22.51 -14.40
CA PHE A 253 -2.06 22.12 -13.49
C PHE A 253 -3.31 21.68 -14.28
N GLY A 254 -4.21 20.96 -13.62
CA GLY A 254 -5.56 20.68 -14.13
C GLY A 254 -6.60 21.13 -13.11
N MET A 255 -7.61 21.82 -13.59
CA MET A 255 -8.79 22.14 -12.79
C MET A 255 -9.59 20.87 -12.53
N VAL A 256 -10.11 20.73 -11.32
CA VAL A 256 -11.03 19.66 -10.96
C VAL A 256 -12.46 20.15 -11.16
N ASP A 257 -13.30 19.34 -11.80
CA ASP A 257 -14.73 19.57 -11.81
C ASP A 257 -15.28 19.22 -10.42
N LEU A 258 -15.88 20.21 -9.74
CA LEU A 258 -16.41 20.01 -8.40
C LEU A 258 -17.57 19.02 -8.34
N ASN A 259 -18.31 18.86 -9.43
CA ASN A 259 -19.39 17.89 -9.54
C ASN A 259 -18.90 16.50 -10.03
N GLY A 260 -17.63 16.38 -10.30
CA GLY A 260 -16.98 15.13 -10.75
C GLY A 260 -16.08 14.52 -9.70
N ILE A 261 -15.13 13.72 -10.17
CA ILE A 261 -14.12 13.05 -9.35
C ILE A 261 -12.73 13.60 -9.66
N SER A 262 -11.83 13.56 -8.68
CA SER A 262 -10.44 13.94 -8.88
C SER A 262 -9.65 12.82 -9.56
N ARG A 263 -8.57 13.20 -10.25
CA ARG A 263 -7.50 12.26 -10.61
C ARG A 263 -6.67 11.89 -9.37
N THR A 264 -5.90 10.83 -9.46
CA THR A 264 -4.93 10.45 -8.43
C THR A 264 -4.02 11.64 -8.11
N LEU A 265 -3.98 12.06 -6.84
CA LEU A 265 -3.05 13.09 -6.37
C LEU A 265 -1.63 12.53 -6.40
N SER A 266 -0.72 13.28 -7.01
CA SER A 266 0.71 12.90 -7.03
C SER A 266 1.38 13.32 -5.72
N ALA A 267 2.51 12.68 -5.38
CA ALA A 267 3.29 13.04 -4.19
C ALA A 267 3.84 14.47 -4.18
N ARG A 268 3.74 15.18 -5.31
CA ARG A 268 4.23 16.54 -5.50
C ARG A 268 3.12 17.56 -5.79
N TYR A 269 1.87 17.21 -5.57
CA TYR A 269 0.75 18.12 -5.91
C TYR A 269 0.76 19.44 -5.12
N TYR A 270 1.47 19.50 -4.02
CA TYR A 270 1.63 20.66 -3.14
C TYR A 270 2.92 21.47 -3.43
N LYS A 271 3.70 21.13 -4.43
CA LYS A 271 4.97 21.79 -4.79
C LYS A 271 4.86 22.56 -6.09
#